data_b64acc4fd6d043c1601948f4c60eb8ee
#
_entry.id   b64acc4fd6d043c1601948f4c60eb8ee
#
_cell.length_a   1.000
_cell.length_b   1.000
_cell.length_c   1.000
_cell.angle_alpha   90.00
_cell.angle_beta   90.00
_cell.angle_gamma   90.00
#
_symmetry.space_group_name_H-M   'P 1'
#
loop_
_entity.id
_entity.type
_entity.pdbx_description
1 polymer ?
#
loop_
_entity_poly.entity_id
_entity_poly.type
_entity_poly.pdbx_seq_one_letter_code
_entity_poly.pdbx_strand_id
1 'polypeptide(L)'
;ARQNKNTLKDGTYTIASTLNNNFVLDIKNDSKADNGNVQLNQDNSSNSKEFIVTHDSTGYVTFTNANSGKVLDVSSGIAENRRNIQQYLFNGTKAQKWIVEKKENGYVIMSALNSDYVIDLSGGIISEGRNIQLYQSHDTNAQRWNFIHISKEDKLARQNKNALKDGTYTIASTLNNNFV
;
A
#
# COMPACT_ATOMS: atom_id res chain seq x y z
N ALA A 1 -20.68 8.21 -15.29
CA ALA A 1 -19.77 7.09 -14.99
C ALA A 1 -18.38 7.48 -15.47
N ARG A 2 -17.44 7.72 -14.53
CA ARG A 2 -16.02 7.85 -14.89
C ARG A 2 -15.57 6.45 -15.27
N GLN A 3 -15.46 6.18 -16.57
CA GLN A 3 -14.78 4.97 -17.02
C GLN A 3 -13.34 5.05 -16.53
N ASN A 4 -13.01 4.19 -15.55
CA ASN A 4 -11.64 3.97 -15.16
C ASN A 4 -10.86 3.51 -16.38
N LYS A 5 -10.07 4.39 -16.98
CA LYS A 5 -9.02 4.03 -17.93
C LYS A 5 -7.89 3.29 -17.21
N ASN A 6 -8.16 2.69 -16.07
CA ASN A 6 -7.18 2.11 -15.19
C ASN A 6 -6.84 0.69 -15.60
N THR A 7 -5.57 0.51 -15.82
CA THR A 7 -4.93 -0.80 -15.97
C THR A 7 -4.65 -1.49 -14.63
N LEU A 8 -4.88 -0.82 -13.48
CA LEU A 8 -4.72 -1.43 -12.14
C LEU A 8 -5.88 -2.41 -11.90
N LYS A 9 -5.53 -3.65 -11.61
CA LYS A 9 -6.51 -4.71 -11.30
C LYS A 9 -6.67 -4.87 -9.79
N ASP A 10 -7.79 -5.49 -9.38
CA ASP A 10 -7.95 -5.96 -8.00
C ASP A 10 -6.87 -6.99 -7.68
N GLY A 11 -6.35 -6.94 -6.46
CA GLY A 11 -5.26 -7.80 -6.05
C GLY A 11 -4.52 -7.26 -4.83
N THR A 12 -3.45 -7.95 -4.42
CA THR A 12 -2.58 -7.52 -3.33
C THR A 12 -1.31 -6.89 -3.91
N TYR A 13 -0.92 -5.77 -3.35
CA TYR A 13 0.23 -4.98 -3.82
C TYR A 13 1.05 -4.41 -2.66
N THR A 14 2.34 -4.22 -2.86
CA THR A 14 3.07 -3.15 -2.20
C THR A 14 2.97 -1.90 -3.07
N ILE A 15 2.85 -0.73 -2.43
CA ILE A 15 2.73 0.58 -3.10
C ILE A 15 4.04 1.32 -2.87
N ALA A 16 4.91 1.29 -3.87
CA ALA A 16 6.27 1.81 -3.79
C ALA A 16 6.37 3.25 -4.30
N SER A 17 7.27 4.04 -3.71
CA SER A 17 7.61 5.35 -4.25
C SER A 17 8.38 5.22 -5.57
N THR A 18 8.02 6.01 -6.60
CA THR A 18 8.80 6.06 -7.84
C THR A 18 10.18 6.68 -7.67
N LEU A 19 10.41 7.40 -6.56
CA LEU A 19 11.74 7.93 -6.21
C LEU A 19 12.70 6.82 -5.78
N ASN A 20 12.20 5.74 -5.14
CA ASN A 20 12.96 4.55 -4.78
C ASN A 20 12.00 3.38 -4.50
N ASN A 21 11.98 2.39 -5.38
CA ASN A 21 11.08 1.23 -5.28
C ASN A 21 11.31 0.33 -4.06
N ASN A 22 12.42 0.47 -3.34
CA ASN A 22 12.65 -0.25 -2.09
C ASN A 22 11.90 0.37 -0.91
N PHE A 23 11.28 1.55 -1.09
CA PHE A 23 10.49 2.22 -0.07
C PHE A 23 9.01 2.22 -0.46
N VAL A 24 8.18 1.74 0.47
CA VAL A 24 6.76 1.47 0.24
C VAL A 24 5.90 2.12 1.31
N LEU A 25 4.60 2.27 1.03
CA LEU A 25 3.62 2.64 2.05
C LEU A 25 3.60 1.58 3.15
N ASP A 26 3.56 2.03 4.39
CA ASP A 26 3.64 1.21 5.59
C ASP A 26 2.71 1.75 6.68
N ILE A 27 2.07 0.86 7.43
CA ILE A 27 1.36 1.25 8.65
C ILE A 27 2.35 1.23 9.82
N LYS A 28 2.59 2.41 10.39
CA LYS A 28 3.57 2.60 11.47
C LYS A 28 3.38 1.60 12.62
N ASN A 29 4.49 0.95 13.01
CA ASN A 29 4.56 -0.01 14.10
C ASN A 29 3.63 -1.22 13.93
N ASP A 30 3.32 -1.62 12.68
CA ASP A 30 2.38 -2.72 12.38
C ASP A 30 1.03 -2.57 13.11
N SER A 31 0.62 -1.34 13.39
CA SER A 31 -0.58 -1.02 14.17
C SER A 31 -1.83 -1.65 13.54
N LYS A 32 -2.71 -2.17 14.40
CA LYS A 32 -4.07 -2.63 14.02
C LYS A 32 -5.17 -1.68 14.51
N ALA A 33 -4.78 -0.58 15.17
CA ALA A 33 -5.72 0.41 15.68
C ALA A 33 -6.21 1.36 14.59
N ASP A 34 -7.37 1.99 14.83
CA ASP A 34 -7.80 3.15 14.06
C ASP A 34 -6.81 4.30 14.26
N ASN A 35 -6.74 5.19 13.28
CA ASN A 35 -5.81 6.31 13.22
C ASN A 35 -4.32 5.89 13.14
N GLY A 36 -4.02 4.61 12.84
CA GLY A 36 -2.66 4.16 12.57
C GLY A 36 -2.06 4.97 11.42
N ASN A 37 -0.91 5.61 11.67
CA ASN A 37 -0.28 6.50 10.71
C ASN A 37 0.24 5.74 9.48
N VAL A 38 0.06 6.32 8.30
CA VAL A 38 0.70 5.84 7.06
C VAL A 38 2.00 6.59 6.86
N GLN A 39 3.06 5.85 6.67
CA GLN A 39 4.42 6.36 6.45
C GLN A 39 5.07 5.68 5.25
N LEU A 40 6.20 6.21 4.82
CA LEU A 40 7.11 5.53 3.92
C LEU A 40 8.12 4.71 4.75
N ASN A 41 8.38 3.46 4.35
CA ASN A 41 9.40 2.65 5.01
C ASN A 41 10.04 1.67 4.04
N GLN A 42 11.23 1.18 4.36
CA GLN A 42 11.90 0.16 3.55
C GLN A 42 11.06 -1.12 3.51
N ASP A 43 10.91 -1.73 2.33
CA ASP A 43 10.16 -2.99 2.18
C ASP A 43 10.92 -4.14 2.85
N ASN A 44 10.30 -4.72 3.85
CA ASN A 44 10.76 -5.94 4.53
C ASN A 44 9.76 -7.09 4.36
N SER A 45 8.82 -6.96 3.45
CA SER A 45 7.77 -7.95 3.15
C SER A 45 6.81 -8.22 4.32
N SER A 46 6.64 -7.28 5.26
CA SER A 46 5.63 -7.41 6.32
C SER A 46 4.22 -7.11 5.79
N ASN A 47 3.21 -7.72 6.42
CA ASN A 47 1.81 -7.52 6.02
C ASN A 47 1.33 -6.06 6.20
N SER A 48 1.98 -5.26 7.07
CA SER A 48 1.67 -3.84 7.23
C SER A 48 1.99 -2.99 6.00
N LYS A 49 2.80 -3.53 5.07
CA LYS A 49 3.20 -2.91 3.81
C LYS A 49 2.42 -3.44 2.60
N GLU A 50 1.54 -4.40 2.83
CA GLU A 50 0.70 -4.98 1.78
C GLU A 50 -0.70 -4.39 1.81
N PHE A 51 -1.21 -4.00 0.64
CA PHE A 51 -2.54 -3.43 0.48
C PHE A 51 -3.34 -4.22 -0.55
N ILE A 52 -4.56 -4.59 -0.17
CA ILE A 52 -5.53 -5.21 -1.05
C ILE A 52 -6.28 -4.09 -1.77
N VAL A 53 -6.15 -4.06 -3.08
CA VAL A 53 -6.83 -3.13 -3.98
C VAL A 53 -8.17 -3.72 -4.37
N THR A 54 -9.25 -2.99 -4.17
CA THR A 54 -10.61 -3.37 -4.58
C THR A 54 -11.29 -2.19 -5.27
N HIS A 55 -12.00 -2.46 -6.39
CA HIS A 55 -12.82 -1.47 -7.06
C HIS A 55 -14.28 -1.63 -6.65
N ASP A 56 -14.96 -0.53 -6.38
CA ASP A 56 -16.42 -0.55 -6.26
C ASP A 56 -17.10 -0.44 -7.63
N SER A 57 -18.42 -0.64 -7.67
CA SER A 57 -19.22 -0.58 -8.91
C SER A 57 -19.19 0.77 -9.62
N THR A 58 -18.72 1.83 -8.95
CA THR A 58 -18.58 3.19 -9.50
C THR A 58 -17.16 3.49 -9.97
N GLY A 59 -16.24 2.55 -9.74
CA GLY A 59 -14.84 2.62 -10.16
C GLY A 59 -13.92 3.32 -9.15
N TYR A 60 -14.39 3.63 -7.94
CA TYR A 60 -13.48 4.04 -6.87
C TYR A 60 -12.70 2.85 -6.33
N VAL A 61 -11.49 3.15 -5.91
CA VAL A 61 -10.57 2.17 -5.31
C VAL A 61 -10.58 2.32 -3.79
N THR A 62 -10.56 1.19 -3.10
CA THR A 62 -10.28 1.08 -1.67
C THR A 62 -8.98 0.30 -1.48
N PHE A 63 -8.11 0.79 -0.59
CA PHE A 63 -6.85 0.14 -0.22
C PHE A 63 -6.99 -0.43 1.19
N THR A 64 -7.13 -1.75 1.32
CA THR A 64 -7.23 -2.43 2.61
C THR A 64 -5.87 -2.96 3.03
N ASN A 65 -5.38 -2.56 4.21
CA ASN A 65 -4.13 -3.07 4.74
C ASN A 65 -4.24 -4.54 5.13
N ALA A 66 -3.32 -5.38 4.65
CA ALA A 66 -3.40 -6.85 4.84
C ALA A 66 -3.16 -7.29 6.30
N ASN A 67 -2.48 -6.47 7.12
CA ASN A 67 -2.22 -6.77 8.53
C ASN A 67 -3.42 -6.45 9.43
N SER A 68 -4.05 -5.29 9.19
CA SER A 68 -5.08 -4.75 10.10
C SER A 68 -6.52 -4.98 9.59
N GLY A 69 -6.70 -5.20 8.28
CA GLY A 69 -8.02 -5.20 7.64
C GLY A 69 -8.66 -3.80 7.54
N LYS A 70 -7.96 -2.76 7.97
CA LYS A 70 -8.42 -1.37 7.86
C LYS A 70 -8.03 -0.75 6.53
N VAL A 71 -8.68 0.35 6.17
CA VAL A 71 -8.49 1.00 4.86
C VAL A 71 -7.74 2.31 4.98
N LEU A 72 -7.05 2.71 3.90
CA LEU A 72 -6.45 4.04 3.81
C LEU A 72 -7.55 5.10 3.87
N ASP A 73 -7.34 6.10 4.70
CA ASP A 73 -8.32 7.11 5.08
C ASP A 73 -7.67 8.49 5.16
N VAL A 74 -8.36 9.50 4.64
CA VAL A 74 -7.98 10.90 4.83
C VAL A 74 -8.48 11.35 6.20
N SER A 75 -7.57 11.64 7.10
CA SER A 75 -7.89 12.05 8.47
C SER A 75 -8.92 13.18 8.50
N SER A 76 -9.98 13.01 9.30
CA SER A 76 -11.12 13.94 9.42
C SER A 76 -11.93 14.16 8.14
N GLY A 77 -11.64 13.45 7.04
CA GLY A 77 -12.39 13.59 5.77
C GLY A 77 -12.30 14.96 5.12
N ILE A 78 -11.20 15.69 5.30
CA ILE A 78 -11.00 17.03 4.75
C ILE A 78 -9.88 17.02 3.72
N ALA A 79 -10.18 17.45 2.49
CA ALA A 79 -9.18 17.59 1.43
C ALA A 79 -8.46 18.93 1.56
N GLU A 80 -7.29 18.91 2.16
CA GLU A 80 -6.41 20.08 2.29
C GLU A 80 -4.93 19.66 2.29
N ASN A 81 -4.03 20.61 2.06
CA ASN A 81 -2.60 20.36 2.08
C ASN A 81 -2.12 19.91 3.47
N ARG A 82 -1.24 18.90 3.47
CA ARG A 82 -0.64 18.30 4.67
C ARG A 82 -1.63 17.55 5.55
N ARG A 83 -2.84 17.23 5.04
CA ARG A 83 -3.78 16.39 5.76
C ARG A 83 -3.19 14.98 5.86
N ASN A 84 -3.18 14.44 7.07
CA ASN A 84 -2.59 13.13 7.31
C ASN A 84 -3.37 12.02 6.61
N ILE A 85 -2.63 11.03 6.09
CA ILE A 85 -3.19 9.75 5.66
C ILE A 85 -2.99 8.76 6.80
N GLN A 86 -4.05 8.07 7.15
CA GLN A 86 -4.12 7.08 8.23
C GLN A 86 -4.79 5.80 7.74
N GLN A 87 -4.80 4.78 8.57
CA GLN A 87 -5.75 3.67 8.42
C GLN A 87 -6.95 3.89 9.33
N TYR A 88 -8.13 3.46 8.90
CA TYR A 88 -9.35 3.52 9.70
C TYR A 88 -10.29 2.37 9.35
N LEU A 89 -11.19 2.01 10.29
CA LEU A 89 -12.25 1.05 10.02
C LEU A 89 -13.06 1.50 8.80
N PHE A 90 -13.35 0.56 7.88
CA PHE A 90 -14.12 0.88 6.67
C PHE A 90 -15.53 1.41 7.04
N ASN A 91 -15.85 2.59 6.55
CA ASN A 91 -17.14 3.26 6.76
C ASN A 91 -17.79 3.74 5.46
N GLY A 92 -17.16 3.48 4.30
CA GLY A 92 -17.68 3.77 2.97
C GLY A 92 -17.73 5.23 2.56
N THR A 93 -17.18 6.15 3.38
CA THR A 93 -17.13 7.59 3.06
C THR A 93 -16.14 7.90 1.94
N LYS A 94 -16.23 9.10 1.35
CA LYS A 94 -15.28 9.56 0.34
C LYS A 94 -13.84 9.69 0.86
N ALA A 95 -13.64 9.82 2.18
CA ALA A 95 -12.32 9.85 2.80
C ALA A 95 -11.54 8.54 2.58
N GLN A 96 -12.24 7.44 2.29
CA GLN A 96 -11.67 6.10 2.11
C GLN A 96 -11.73 5.62 0.65
N LYS A 97 -12.14 6.50 -0.27
CA LYS A 97 -12.26 6.21 -1.69
C LYS A 97 -11.23 6.97 -2.49
N TRP A 98 -10.64 6.28 -3.44
CA TRP A 98 -9.53 6.79 -4.24
C TRP A 98 -9.80 6.63 -5.73
N ILE A 99 -9.15 7.49 -6.52
CA ILE A 99 -9.12 7.41 -7.97
C ILE A 99 -7.66 7.17 -8.34
N VAL A 100 -7.37 6.09 -9.04
CA VAL A 100 -6.00 5.74 -9.46
C VAL A 100 -5.87 5.96 -10.96
N GLU A 101 -4.89 6.74 -11.37
CA GLU A 101 -4.64 7.04 -12.78
C GLU A 101 -3.21 6.71 -13.17
N LYS A 102 -3.02 5.95 -14.26
CA LYS A 102 -1.71 5.66 -14.83
C LYS A 102 -1.14 6.91 -15.49
N LYS A 103 0.10 7.22 -15.17
CA LYS A 103 0.91 8.26 -15.80
C LYS A 103 2.13 7.62 -16.48
N GLU A 104 2.89 8.41 -17.19
CA GLU A 104 4.13 7.94 -17.85
C GLU A 104 5.08 7.29 -16.82
N ASN A 105 5.28 7.94 -15.67
CA ASN A 105 6.06 7.43 -14.56
C ASN A 105 5.18 7.07 -13.37
N GLY A 106 4.71 5.81 -13.30
CA GLY A 106 3.92 5.30 -12.18
C GLY A 106 2.43 5.68 -12.22
N TYR A 107 1.83 5.80 -11.06
CA TYR A 107 0.42 6.12 -10.86
C TYR A 107 0.26 7.30 -9.92
N VAL A 108 -0.80 8.07 -10.13
CA VAL A 108 -1.31 9.06 -9.19
C VAL A 108 -2.48 8.46 -8.44
N ILE A 109 -2.56 8.70 -7.13
CA ILE A 109 -3.65 8.26 -6.27
C ILE A 109 -4.37 9.51 -5.76
N MET A 110 -5.51 9.85 -6.36
CA MET A 110 -6.30 11.03 -6.07
C MET A 110 -7.39 10.72 -5.04
N SER A 111 -7.70 11.69 -4.18
CA SER A 111 -8.79 11.57 -3.22
C SER A 111 -10.17 11.74 -3.89
N ALA A 112 -11.14 10.90 -3.52
CA ALA A 112 -12.54 11.08 -3.93
C ALA A 112 -13.24 12.24 -3.20
N LEU A 113 -12.62 12.81 -2.18
CA LEU A 113 -13.09 14.05 -1.55
C LEU A 113 -12.94 15.24 -2.49
N ASN A 114 -11.78 15.34 -3.14
CA ASN A 114 -11.45 16.32 -4.18
C ASN A 114 -10.27 15.77 -4.98
N SER A 115 -10.45 15.56 -6.28
CA SER A 115 -9.44 14.95 -7.17
C SER A 115 -8.21 15.84 -7.42
N ASP A 116 -8.22 17.10 -7.00
CA ASP A 116 -7.05 17.98 -7.07
C ASP A 116 -6.01 17.63 -5.96
N TYR A 117 -6.40 16.78 -5.00
CA TYR A 117 -5.55 16.33 -3.91
C TYR A 117 -5.18 14.87 -4.08
N VAL A 118 -3.90 14.58 -3.87
CA VAL A 118 -3.30 13.27 -4.12
C VAL A 118 -2.50 12.78 -2.92
N ILE A 119 -2.25 11.47 -2.86
CA ILE A 119 -1.28 10.90 -1.91
C ILE A 119 0.12 11.39 -2.26
N ASP A 120 0.80 11.96 -1.27
CA ASP A 120 2.05 12.68 -1.40
C ASP A 120 3.06 12.23 -0.32
N LEU A 121 4.31 12.05 -0.74
CA LEU A 121 5.44 11.86 0.17
C LEU A 121 5.88 13.21 0.72
N SER A 122 5.67 13.44 1.99
CA SER A 122 5.98 14.72 2.65
C SER A 122 7.41 15.18 2.38
N GLY A 123 7.53 16.34 1.71
CA GLY A 123 8.80 16.95 1.31
C GLY A 123 9.56 16.20 0.21
N GLY A 124 9.03 15.13 -0.36
CA GLY A 124 9.69 14.36 -1.43
C GLY A 124 11.00 13.68 -1.00
N ILE A 125 11.20 13.43 0.30
CA ILE A 125 12.44 12.88 0.86
C ILE A 125 12.24 11.41 1.17
N ILE A 126 13.08 10.56 0.58
CA ILE A 126 13.13 9.12 0.88
C ILE A 126 13.86 8.92 2.20
N SER A 127 13.11 8.52 3.23
CA SER A 127 13.65 8.08 4.52
C SER A 127 12.63 7.22 5.25
N GLU A 128 13.11 6.35 6.13
CA GLU A 128 12.24 5.57 7.01
C GLU A 128 11.40 6.47 7.91
N GLY A 129 10.14 6.10 8.09
CA GLY A 129 9.19 6.84 8.91
C GLY A 129 8.71 8.16 8.30
N ARG A 130 9.07 8.45 7.04
CA ARG A 130 8.62 9.68 6.39
C ARG A 130 7.11 9.67 6.21
N ASN A 131 6.46 10.76 6.61
CA ASN A 131 4.99 10.82 6.61
C ASN A 131 4.41 10.83 5.20
N ILE A 132 3.28 10.15 5.05
CA ILE A 132 2.43 10.20 3.87
C ILE A 132 1.25 11.11 4.18
N GLN A 133 0.97 12.01 3.27
CA GLN A 133 -0.03 13.06 3.44
C GLN A 133 -0.90 13.20 2.19
N LEU A 134 -2.01 13.89 2.33
CA LEU A 134 -2.75 14.45 1.20
C LEU A 134 -2.15 15.82 0.86
N TYR A 135 -1.94 16.06 -0.42
CA TYR A 135 -1.43 17.35 -0.89
C TYR A 135 -2.00 17.68 -2.27
N GLN A 136 -2.14 18.99 -2.56
CA GLN A 136 -2.55 19.43 -3.88
C GLN A 136 -1.62 18.88 -4.97
N SER A 137 -2.17 18.40 -6.07
CA SER A 137 -1.40 17.83 -7.17
C SER A 137 -0.51 18.89 -7.82
N HIS A 138 0.79 18.59 -7.91
CA HIS A 138 1.79 19.43 -8.59
C HIS A 138 2.73 18.63 -9.48
N ASP A 139 2.33 17.40 -9.81
CA ASP A 139 2.91 16.55 -10.85
C ASP A 139 4.39 16.15 -10.65
N THR A 140 4.83 15.97 -9.39
CA THR A 140 6.19 15.54 -9.07
C THR A 140 6.26 14.04 -8.75
N ASN A 141 7.48 13.49 -8.75
CA ASN A 141 7.72 12.09 -8.38
C ASN A 141 7.39 11.77 -6.91
N ALA A 142 7.30 12.79 -6.02
CA ALA A 142 6.81 12.62 -4.65
C ALA A 142 5.33 12.19 -4.60
N GLN A 143 4.59 12.38 -5.70
CA GLN A 143 3.18 12.04 -5.88
C GLN A 143 2.96 10.89 -6.87
N ARG A 144 4.02 10.12 -7.17
CA ARG A 144 4.01 8.99 -8.10
C ARG A 144 4.32 7.69 -7.38
N TRP A 145 3.53 6.68 -7.69
CA TRP A 145 3.56 5.39 -7.00
C TRP A 145 3.59 4.23 -7.98
N ASN A 146 4.34 3.19 -7.66
CA ASN A 146 4.35 1.93 -8.39
C ASN A 146 3.58 0.88 -7.60
N PHE A 147 2.68 0.16 -8.26
CA PHE A 147 1.97 -0.97 -7.69
C PHE A 147 2.71 -2.26 -8.05
N ILE A 148 3.34 -2.88 -7.08
CA ILE A 148 4.08 -4.13 -7.23
C ILE A 148 3.15 -5.25 -6.77
N HIS A 149 2.65 -6.04 -7.72
CA HIS A 149 1.71 -7.13 -7.45
C HIS A 149 2.37 -8.23 -6.63
N ILE A 150 1.65 -8.76 -5.66
CA ILE A 150 2.08 -9.88 -4.82
C ILE A 150 1.21 -11.08 -5.16
N SER A 151 1.79 -12.09 -5.82
CA SER A 151 1.10 -13.33 -6.15
C SER A 151 0.86 -14.21 -4.91
N LYS A 152 0.07 -15.26 -5.05
CA LYS A 152 -0.11 -16.26 -3.98
C LYS A 152 1.21 -16.97 -3.66
N GLU A 153 2.00 -17.25 -4.70
CA GLU A 153 3.32 -17.86 -4.60
C GLU A 153 4.29 -16.95 -3.85
N ASP A 154 4.29 -15.64 -4.14
CA ASP A 154 5.10 -14.66 -3.42
C ASP A 154 4.73 -14.61 -1.94
N LYS A 155 3.43 -14.64 -1.62
CA LYS A 155 2.96 -14.68 -0.22
C LYS A 155 3.44 -15.92 0.51
N LEU A 156 3.33 -17.08 -0.11
CA LEU A 156 3.81 -18.33 0.47
C LEU A 156 5.33 -18.31 0.68
N ALA A 157 6.09 -17.80 -0.29
CA ALA A 157 7.54 -17.66 -0.17
C ALA A 157 7.94 -16.70 0.98
N ARG A 158 7.21 -15.58 1.15
CA ARG A 158 7.42 -14.62 2.26
C ARG A 158 7.11 -15.26 3.61
N GLN A 159 6.02 -16.02 3.73
CA GLN A 159 5.63 -16.73 4.95
C GLN A 159 6.69 -17.80 5.32
N ASN A 160 7.15 -18.59 4.35
CA ASN A 160 8.17 -19.61 4.56
C ASN A 160 9.50 -18.99 5.00
N LYS A 161 9.92 -17.86 4.39
CA LYS A 161 11.12 -17.12 4.78
C LYS A 161 11.03 -16.60 6.21
N ASN A 162 9.86 -16.15 6.65
CA ASN A 162 9.64 -15.67 8.01
C ASN A 162 9.58 -16.81 9.02
N ALA A 163 9.02 -17.97 8.64
CA ALA A 163 8.97 -19.17 9.48
C ALA A 163 10.37 -19.78 9.72
N LEU A 164 11.33 -19.54 8.81
CA LEU A 164 12.69 -20.05 8.94
C LEU A 164 13.63 -19.15 9.75
N LYS A 165 13.16 -18.00 10.27
CA LYS A 165 14.04 -17.04 10.95
C LYS A 165 14.40 -17.41 12.38
N ASP A 166 13.61 -18.23 13.06
CA ASP A 166 13.80 -18.58 14.47
C ASP A 166 13.61 -20.08 14.69
N GLY A 167 14.72 -20.81 14.88
CA GLY A 167 14.66 -22.23 15.30
C GLY A 167 15.82 -23.08 14.78
N THR A 168 15.99 -24.24 15.42
CA THR A 168 16.87 -25.31 14.93
C THR A 168 16.07 -26.16 13.94
N TYR A 169 16.54 -26.27 12.71
CA TYR A 169 15.85 -27.02 11.66
C TYR A 169 16.63 -28.30 11.31
N THR A 170 15.90 -29.40 11.16
CA THR A 170 16.41 -30.60 10.49
C THR A 170 16.05 -30.47 9.01
N ILE A 171 17.06 -30.41 8.16
CA ILE A 171 16.85 -30.41 6.70
C ILE A 171 16.84 -31.86 6.24
N ALA A 172 15.65 -32.36 5.86
CA ALA A 172 15.50 -33.67 5.26
C ALA A 172 15.49 -33.56 3.73
N SER A 173 16.22 -34.42 3.05
CA SER A 173 16.16 -34.58 1.59
C SER A 173 14.82 -35.20 1.19
N THR A 174 14.14 -34.65 0.20
CA THR A 174 12.96 -35.27 -0.44
C THR A 174 13.34 -36.34 -1.47
N LEU A 175 14.64 -36.57 -1.70
CA LEU A 175 15.15 -37.65 -2.54
C LEU A 175 15.08 -38.98 -1.80
N ASN A 176 14.01 -39.72 -2.07
CA ASN A 176 13.76 -41.14 -1.84
C ASN A 176 14.61 -41.86 -0.77
N ASN A 177 13.95 -42.24 0.31
CA ASN A 177 14.40 -43.27 1.26
C ASN A 177 14.33 -44.69 0.67
N ASN A 178 14.85 -44.91 -0.53
CA ASN A 178 15.02 -46.25 -1.12
C ASN A 178 16.50 -46.55 -1.28
N PHE A 179 17.23 -46.60 -0.18
CA PHE A 179 18.42 -47.45 -0.09
C PHE A 179 18.21 -48.45 1.05
N VAL A 180 17.87 -49.67 0.60
CA VAL A 180 18.01 -50.91 1.37
C VAL A 180 19.48 -51.26 1.39
#